data_c9acc6e6041b356c21d502c532894882
#
_entry.id   c9acc6e6041b356c21d502c532894882
#
_cell.length_a   1.000
_cell.length_b   1.000
_cell.length_c   1.000
_cell.angle_alpha   90.00
_cell.angle_beta   90.00
_cell.angle_gamma   90.00
#
_symmetry.space_group_name_H-M   'P 1'
#
loop_
_entity.id
_entity.type
_entity.pdbx_description
1 polymer ?
#
loop_
_entity_poly.entity_id
_entity_poly.type
_entity_poly.pdbx_seq_one_letter_code
_entity_poly.pdbx_strand_id
1 'polypeptide(L)'
;AESAQNILPAADAAAYNRGKKRRSLAFRICMHVLMVLIGLILVFPYVLMISKSLMTTEEIIGAELILFPAVPQFSNYLQVLQDNNYLSALGNTMFVIIFNLIAVPLSATFIAFGFARCKFWGKNVLFGFMLSTMMLPAVVTQIPLYSLYNTFGWLNTLLPLTIPNITGGGAIYIFLARSFLQSLPKDIDDAAKIDGAGPLRRYFFIGLPLCKPIIVYIMVNVFTSNWGDYYGPLIWRLDDSFPDTFAYAVFYSFTDQNVGSDTLNIRMAAGVLMS
;
A
#
# COMPACT_ATOMS: atom_id res chain seq x y z
N ALA A 1 45.30 3.75 -6.04
CA ALA A 1 45.28 4.83 -5.02
C ALA A 1 46.21 4.52 -3.83
N GLU A 2 46.47 3.26 -3.51
CA GLU A 2 47.40 2.83 -2.44
C GLU A 2 48.89 3.01 -2.78
N SER A 3 49.23 2.98 -4.07
CA SER A 3 50.63 3.10 -4.51
C SER A 3 51.21 4.51 -4.40
N ALA A 4 50.38 5.56 -4.33
CA ALA A 4 50.84 6.94 -4.18
C ALA A 4 51.14 7.34 -2.72
N GLN A 5 50.68 6.57 -1.76
CA GLN A 5 50.83 6.88 -0.35
C GLN A 5 52.21 6.56 0.24
N ASN A 6 52.97 5.69 -0.43
CA ASN A 6 54.30 5.24 0.03
C ASN A 6 55.48 6.11 -0.45
N ILE A 7 55.22 7.20 -1.20
CA ILE A 7 56.28 8.03 -1.81
C ILE A 7 56.38 9.43 -1.15
N LEU A 8 55.41 9.81 -0.31
CA LEU A 8 55.37 11.14 0.32
C LEU A 8 56.06 11.16 1.69
N PRO A 9 56.82 12.23 2.02
CA PRO A 9 57.32 12.46 3.37
C PRO A 9 56.17 12.45 4.40
N ALA A 10 56.41 11.93 5.62
CA ALA A 10 55.40 11.70 6.62
C ALA A 10 54.51 12.95 6.96
N ALA A 11 55.10 14.14 6.84
CA ALA A 11 54.38 15.41 7.05
C ALA A 11 53.37 15.69 5.91
N ASP A 12 53.74 15.41 4.66
CA ASP A 12 52.89 15.64 3.49
C ASP A 12 51.77 14.57 3.40
N ALA A 13 52.04 13.34 3.78
CA ALA A 13 51.05 12.28 3.91
C ALA A 13 49.98 12.60 4.98
N ALA A 14 50.38 13.20 6.10
CA ALA A 14 49.47 13.65 7.13
C ALA A 14 48.60 14.85 6.69
N ALA A 15 49.13 15.78 5.93
CA ALA A 15 48.39 16.90 5.34
C ALA A 15 47.41 16.43 4.24
N TYR A 16 47.83 15.50 3.37
CA TYR A 16 46.97 14.86 2.38
C TYR A 16 45.79 14.13 2.99
N ASN A 17 46.05 13.30 4.02
CA ASN A 17 45.01 12.56 4.72
C ASN A 17 44.04 13.47 5.48
N ARG A 18 44.51 14.59 6.07
CA ARG A 18 43.66 15.64 6.67
C ARG A 18 42.77 16.32 5.64
N GLY A 19 43.31 16.64 4.48
CA GLY A 19 42.56 17.22 3.36
C GLY A 19 41.46 16.28 2.84
N LYS A 20 41.80 15.01 2.64
CA LYS A 20 40.85 13.96 2.22
C LYS A 20 39.74 13.76 3.26
N LYS A 21 40.06 13.75 4.55
CA LYS A 21 39.10 13.61 5.65
C LYS A 21 38.18 14.83 5.75
N ARG A 22 38.71 16.06 5.59
CA ARG A 22 37.90 17.29 5.54
C ARG A 22 36.97 17.32 4.32
N ARG A 23 37.44 16.93 3.15
CA ARG A 23 36.65 16.88 1.92
C ARG A 23 35.51 15.82 2.04
N SER A 24 35.82 14.69 2.64
CA SER A 24 34.83 13.65 2.95
C SER A 24 33.78 14.12 3.98
N LEU A 25 34.19 14.92 4.98
CA LEU A 25 33.29 15.49 5.97
C LEU A 25 32.40 16.57 5.36
N ALA A 26 32.96 17.50 4.59
CA ALA A 26 32.21 18.53 3.88
C ALA A 26 31.19 17.93 2.91
N PHE A 27 31.58 16.89 2.16
CA PHE A 27 30.66 16.16 1.28
C PHE A 27 29.51 15.51 2.05
N ARG A 28 29.79 14.86 3.20
CA ARG A 28 28.75 14.27 4.05
C ARG A 28 27.79 15.33 4.57
N ILE A 29 28.31 16.46 5.07
CA ILE A 29 27.47 17.57 5.56
C ILE A 29 26.58 18.10 4.42
N CYS A 30 27.17 18.35 3.25
CA CYS A 30 26.39 18.79 2.08
C CYS A 30 25.29 17.81 1.70
N MET A 31 25.57 16.50 1.69
CA MET A 31 24.58 15.46 1.43
C MET A 31 23.48 15.42 2.49
N HIS A 32 23.83 15.58 3.77
CA HIS A 32 22.79 15.63 4.83
C HIS A 32 21.93 16.89 4.71
N VAL A 33 22.52 18.04 4.46
CA VAL A 33 21.78 19.29 4.23
C VAL A 33 20.84 19.15 3.04
N LEU A 34 21.34 18.59 1.93
CA LEU A 34 20.52 18.34 0.75
C LEU A 34 19.34 17.38 1.05
N MET A 35 19.61 16.28 1.77
CA MET A 35 18.55 15.33 2.17
C MET A 35 17.50 16.01 3.08
N VAL A 36 17.93 16.84 4.02
CA VAL A 36 17.01 17.58 4.90
C VAL A 36 16.17 18.57 4.10
N LEU A 37 16.77 19.31 3.17
CA LEU A 37 16.03 20.24 2.30
C LEU A 37 14.99 19.53 1.44
N ILE A 38 15.39 18.42 0.81
CA ILE A 38 14.44 17.58 0.04
C ILE A 38 13.33 17.05 0.95
N GLY A 39 13.68 16.57 2.15
CA GLY A 39 12.71 16.08 3.13
C GLY A 39 11.70 17.15 3.54
N LEU A 40 12.16 18.38 3.81
CA LEU A 40 11.29 19.50 4.14
C LEU A 40 10.33 19.86 3.00
N ILE A 41 10.81 19.85 1.73
CA ILE A 41 9.97 20.11 0.56
C ILE A 41 8.89 19.03 0.41
N LEU A 42 9.25 17.75 0.62
CA LEU A 42 8.31 16.63 0.51
C LEU A 42 7.28 16.60 1.64
N VAL A 43 7.65 17.00 2.84
CA VAL A 43 6.76 17.04 4.01
C VAL A 43 5.85 18.28 4.01
N PHE A 44 6.27 19.35 3.35
CA PHE A 44 5.56 20.63 3.35
C PHE A 44 4.07 20.54 2.96
N PRO A 45 3.65 19.80 1.89
CA PRO A 45 2.24 19.66 1.56
C PRO A 45 1.42 19.00 2.68
N TYR A 46 2.00 18.02 3.38
CA TYR A 46 1.34 17.36 4.52
C TYR A 46 1.18 18.31 5.71
N VAL A 47 2.20 19.13 5.99
CA VAL A 47 2.12 20.16 7.04
C VAL A 47 1.03 21.18 6.72
N LEU A 48 0.92 21.60 5.45
CA LEU A 48 -0.15 22.50 5.01
C LEU A 48 -1.53 21.84 5.14
N MET A 49 -1.68 20.58 4.76
CA MET A 49 -2.94 19.85 4.88
C MET A 49 -3.37 19.73 6.35
N ILE A 50 -2.44 19.36 7.25
CA ILE A 50 -2.71 19.28 8.68
C ILE A 50 -3.05 20.69 9.24
N SER A 51 -2.32 21.71 8.84
CA SER A 51 -2.60 23.08 9.28
C SER A 51 -4.00 23.54 8.84
N LYS A 52 -4.34 23.35 7.58
CA LYS A 52 -5.66 23.71 7.04
C LYS A 52 -6.80 22.88 7.64
N SER A 53 -6.55 21.64 8.04
CA SER A 53 -7.56 20.81 8.72
C SER A 53 -7.95 21.36 10.11
N LEU A 54 -7.11 22.19 10.70
CA LEU A 54 -7.32 22.83 11.99
C LEU A 54 -7.82 24.29 11.87
N MET A 55 -8.04 24.79 10.66
CA MET A 55 -8.55 26.13 10.38
C MET A 55 -10.07 26.16 10.34
N THR A 56 -10.63 27.38 10.46
CA THR A 56 -12.01 27.63 10.05
C THR A 56 -12.09 27.73 8.53
N THR A 57 -13.28 27.56 7.97
CA THR A 57 -13.49 27.74 6.52
C THR A 57 -13.12 29.15 6.05
N GLU A 58 -13.42 30.16 6.86
CA GLU A 58 -13.12 31.57 6.57
C GLU A 58 -11.61 31.81 6.48
N GLU A 59 -10.80 31.19 7.35
CA GLU A 59 -9.34 31.26 7.31
C GLU A 59 -8.76 30.58 6.06
N ILE A 60 -9.41 29.51 5.56
CA ILE A 60 -8.95 28.78 4.37
C ILE A 60 -9.26 29.53 3.06
N ILE A 61 -10.45 30.17 2.98
CA ILE A 61 -10.96 30.84 1.79
C ILE A 61 -10.52 32.31 1.75
N GLY A 62 -10.11 32.86 2.87
CA GLY A 62 -9.67 34.26 2.99
C GLY A 62 -8.59 34.63 1.97
N ALA A 63 -8.54 35.92 1.60
CA ALA A 63 -7.58 36.45 0.62
C ALA A 63 -6.13 36.40 1.11
N GLU A 64 -5.89 36.25 2.41
CA GLU A 64 -4.57 36.18 3.01
C GLU A 64 -4.07 34.73 3.09
N LEU A 65 -2.80 34.52 2.76
CA LEU A 65 -2.17 33.21 2.89
C LEU A 65 -1.83 32.93 4.37
N ILE A 66 -2.74 32.29 5.07
CA ILE A 66 -2.53 31.87 6.46
C ILE A 66 -1.91 30.46 6.44
N LEU A 67 -0.71 30.31 7.06
CA LEU A 67 -0.01 29.03 7.14
C LEU A 67 -0.42 28.21 8.37
N PHE A 68 -0.79 28.86 9.47
CA PHE A 68 -1.19 28.23 10.72
C PHE A 68 -2.48 28.88 11.26
N PRO A 69 -3.41 28.09 11.84
CA PRO A 69 -4.65 28.62 12.39
C PRO A 69 -4.39 29.57 13.56
N ALA A 70 -5.20 30.60 13.70
CA ALA A 70 -5.18 31.47 14.87
C ALA A 70 -5.61 30.71 16.13
N VAL A 71 -6.65 29.87 15.99
CA VAL A 71 -7.13 28.97 17.04
C VAL A 71 -7.39 27.59 16.43
N PRO A 72 -6.63 26.54 16.84
CA PRO A 72 -6.81 25.19 16.28
C PRO A 72 -8.21 24.61 16.51
N GLN A 73 -8.90 24.26 15.44
CA GLN A 73 -10.28 23.72 15.45
C GLN A 73 -10.26 22.19 15.43
N PHE A 74 -10.05 21.55 16.57
CA PHE A 74 -10.11 20.09 16.68
C PHE A 74 -11.55 19.53 16.46
N SER A 75 -12.56 20.39 16.56
CA SER A 75 -13.95 20.05 16.25
C SER A 75 -14.16 19.57 14.82
N ASN A 76 -13.32 19.99 13.86
CA ASN A 76 -13.39 19.53 12.47
C ASN A 76 -13.26 18.01 12.37
N TYR A 77 -12.38 17.41 13.15
CA TYR A 77 -12.22 15.94 13.19
C TYR A 77 -13.43 15.23 13.81
N LEU A 78 -14.02 15.84 14.84
CA LEU A 78 -15.26 15.28 15.44
C LEU A 78 -16.40 15.37 14.43
N GLN A 79 -16.51 16.43 13.65
CA GLN A 79 -17.54 16.54 12.61
C GLN A 79 -17.37 15.47 11.52
N VAL A 80 -16.15 15.16 11.08
CA VAL A 80 -15.91 14.03 10.16
C VAL A 80 -16.42 12.72 10.76
N LEU A 81 -16.15 12.45 12.04
CA LEU A 81 -16.57 11.22 12.71
C LEU A 81 -18.07 11.17 13.03
N GLN A 82 -18.73 12.33 13.08
CA GLN A 82 -20.18 12.44 13.29
C GLN A 82 -20.97 12.45 11.97
N ASP A 83 -20.32 12.73 10.85
CA ASP A 83 -20.95 12.65 9.53
C ASP A 83 -21.19 11.18 9.17
N ASN A 84 -22.48 10.82 9.04
CA ASN A 84 -22.89 9.44 8.73
C ASN A 84 -22.29 8.94 7.42
N ASN A 85 -22.02 9.81 6.44
CA ASN A 85 -21.41 9.41 5.16
C ASN A 85 -19.97 8.96 5.37
N TYR A 86 -19.17 9.73 6.10
CA TYR A 86 -17.78 9.35 6.39
C TYR A 86 -17.69 8.14 7.31
N LEU A 87 -18.57 8.05 8.31
CA LEU A 87 -18.58 6.93 9.25
C LEU A 87 -18.98 5.62 8.56
N SER A 88 -20.02 5.64 7.73
CA SER A 88 -20.43 4.47 6.94
C SER A 88 -19.36 4.06 5.93
N ALA A 89 -18.75 5.03 5.24
CA ALA A 89 -17.66 4.81 4.31
C ALA A 89 -16.42 4.19 4.99
N LEU A 90 -16.10 4.63 6.22
CA LEU A 90 -15.05 4.03 7.03
C LEU A 90 -15.39 2.57 7.37
N GLY A 91 -16.64 2.29 7.75
CA GLY A 91 -17.12 0.93 8.01
C GLY A 91 -16.97 0.02 6.80
N ASN A 92 -17.36 0.50 5.61
CA ASN A 92 -17.21 -0.22 4.35
C ASN A 92 -15.73 -0.51 4.02
N THR A 93 -14.87 0.50 4.21
CA THR A 93 -13.41 0.34 4.03
C THR A 93 -12.85 -0.72 4.97
N MET A 94 -13.22 -0.67 6.26
CA MET A 94 -12.78 -1.68 7.24
C MET A 94 -13.25 -3.07 6.87
N PHE A 95 -14.49 -3.22 6.39
CA PHE A 95 -15.00 -4.51 5.90
C PHE A 95 -14.14 -5.05 4.73
N VAL A 96 -13.89 -4.22 3.71
CA VAL A 96 -13.06 -4.60 2.55
C VAL A 96 -11.64 -4.97 2.99
N ILE A 97 -11.03 -4.16 3.85
CA ILE A 97 -9.68 -4.39 4.35
C ILE A 97 -9.60 -5.69 5.15
N ILE A 98 -10.46 -5.88 6.14
CA ILE A 98 -10.44 -7.08 7.00
C ILE A 98 -10.65 -8.34 6.15
N PHE A 99 -11.60 -8.31 5.21
CA PHE A 99 -11.84 -9.41 4.30
C PHE A 99 -10.57 -9.73 3.49
N ASN A 100 -9.97 -8.74 2.87
CA ASN A 100 -8.80 -8.91 2.01
C ASN A 100 -7.52 -9.27 2.81
N LEU A 101 -7.36 -8.76 4.03
CA LEU A 101 -6.25 -9.14 4.92
C LEU A 101 -6.26 -10.61 5.32
N ILE A 102 -7.43 -11.25 5.29
CA ILE A 102 -7.58 -12.68 5.55
C ILE A 102 -7.51 -13.46 4.23
N ALA A 103 -8.30 -13.07 3.24
CA ALA A 103 -8.47 -13.81 2.00
C ALA A 103 -7.18 -13.86 1.16
N VAL A 104 -6.52 -12.72 0.95
CA VAL A 104 -5.36 -12.62 0.05
C VAL A 104 -4.14 -13.40 0.57
N PRO A 105 -3.67 -13.21 1.81
CA PRO A 105 -2.49 -13.94 2.28
C PRO A 105 -2.71 -15.45 2.34
N LEU A 106 -3.89 -15.89 2.79
CA LEU A 106 -4.21 -17.31 2.89
C LEU A 106 -4.28 -17.95 1.51
N SER A 107 -5.01 -17.36 0.57
CA SER A 107 -5.15 -17.92 -0.78
C SER A 107 -3.85 -17.82 -1.57
N ALA A 108 -3.12 -16.70 -1.50
CA ALA A 108 -1.84 -16.55 -2.19
C ALA A 108 -0.81 -17.58 -1.71
N THR A 109 -0.67 -17.76 -0.39
CA THR A 109 0.27 -18.74 0.17
C THR A 109 -0.17 -20.18 -0.09
N PHE A 110 -1.48 -20.45 -0.09
CA PHE A 110 -2.03 -21.77 -0.44
C PHE A 110 -1.72 -22.16 -1.88
N ILE A 111 -2.02 -21.27 -2.83
CA ILE A 111 -1.72 -21.47 -4.26
C ILE A 111 -0.20 -21.58 -4.46
N ALA A 112 0.57 -20.71 -3.81
CA ALA A 112 2.03 -20.71 -3.87
C ALA A 112 2.63 -22.02 -3.33
N PHE A 113 2.08 -22.59 -2.25
CA PHE A 113 2.51 -23.88 -1.71
C PHE A 113 2.28 -24.99 -2.74
N GLY A 114 1.14 -25.02 -3.42
CA GLY A 114 0.90 -25.93 -4.53
C GLY A 114 1.97 -25.83 -5.61
N PHE A 115 2.28 -24.60 -6.05
CA PHE A 115 3.34 -24.37 -7.04
C PHE A 115 4.77 -24.56 -6.50
N ALA A 116 5.03 -24.46 -5.21
CA ALA A 116 6.35 -24.66 -4.65
C ALA A 116 6.65 -26.14 -4.34
N ARG A 117 5.73 -26.82 -3.63
CA ARG A 117 5.97 -28.08 -2.94
C ARG A 117 5.21 -29.27 -3.51
N CYS A 118 4.15 -29.06 -4.28
CA CYS A 118 3.40 -30.16 -4.90
C CYS A 118 3.93 -30.50 -6.30
N LYS A 119 3.79 -31.78 -6.68
CA LYS A 119 4.09 -32.27 -8.02
C LYS A 119 2.76 -32.53 -8.73
N PHE A 120 2.50 -31.87 -9.84
CA PHE A 120 1.36 -32.10 -10.71
C PHE A 120 1.71 -31.78 -12.17
N TRP A 121 0.96 -32.39 -13.09
CA TRP A 121 1.15 -32.15 -14.51
C TRP A 121 0.79 -30.74 -14.92
N GLY A 122 1.56 -30.14 -15.83
CA GLY A 122 1.32 -28.77 -16.31
C GLY A 122 1.72 -27.64 -15.35
N LYS A 123 2.29 -27.94 -14.18
CA LYS A 123 2.68 -26.97 -13.15
C LYS A 123 3.41 -25.75 -13.69
N ASN A 124 4.45 -25.95 -14.50
CA ASN A 124 5.28 -24.85 -15.01
C ASN A 124 4.53 -24.03 -16.08
N VAL A 125 3.69 -24.69 -16.88
CA VAL A 125 2.85 -24.02 -17.89
C VAL A 125 1.80 -23.15 -17.20
N LEU A 126 1.08 -23.68 -16.20
CA LEU A 126 0.09 -22.92 -15.43
C LEU A 126 0.73 -21.75 -14.68
N PHE A 127 1.92 -21.98 -14.11
CA PHE A 127 2.64 -20.89 -13.45
C PHE A 127 3.09 -19.81 -14.46
N GLY A 128 3.54 -20.20 -15.64
CA GLY A 128 3.87 -19.30 -16.74
C GLY A 128 2.66 -18.46 -17.20
N PHE A 129 1.49 -19.10 -17.36
CA PHE A 129 0.25 -18.37 -17.66
C PHE A 129 -0.13 -17.38 -16.56
N MET A 130 -0.03 -17.77 -15.29
CA MET A 130 -0.28 -16.85 -14.18
C MET A 130 0.67 -15.66 -14.23
N LEU A 131 1.96 -15.87 -14.50
CA LEU A 131 2.91 -14.77 -14.62
C LEU A 131 2.62 -13.88 -15.83
N SER A 132 2.16 -14.43 -16.94
CA SER A 132 1.82 -13.63 -18.14
C SER A 132 0.66 -12.66 -17.87
N THR A 133 -0.21 -12.93 -16.90
CA THR A 133 -1.28 -12.01 -16.52
C THR A 133 -0.74 -10.70 -15.93
N MET A 134 0.47 -10.71 -15.35
CA MET A 134 1.09 -9.49 -14.82
C MET A 134 1.55 -8.52 -15.93
N MET A 135 1.68 -9.01 -17.16
CA MET A 135 2.06 -8.17 -18.30
C MET A 135 0.87 -7.42 -18.90
N LEU A 136 -0.35 -7.82 -18.54
CA LEU A 136 -1.55 -7.14 -19.01
C LEU A 136 -1.77 -5.85 -18.22
N PRO A 137 -1.84 -4.69 -18.89
CA PRO A 137 -2.20 -3.43 -18.22
C PRO A 137 -3.59 -3.53 -17.59
N ALA A 138 -3.72 -3.10 -16.33
CA ALA A 138 -4.99 -3.15 -15.60
C ALA A 138 -6.14 -2.44 -16.37
N VAL A 139 -5.84 -1.32 -17.04
CA VAL A 139 -6.82 -0.57 -17.84
C VAL A 139 -7.46 -1.41 -18.96
N VAL A 140 -6.68 -2.31 -19.59
CA VAL A 140 -7.19 -3.18 -20.67
C VAL A 140 -8.19 -4.21 -20.14
N THR A 141 -7.99 -4.68 -18.91
CA THR A 141 -8.86 -5.70 -18.31
C THR A 141 -10.09 -5.11 -17.64
N GLN A 142 -10.14 -3.80 -17.41
CA GLN A 142 -11.26 -3.14 -16.72
C GLN A 142 -12.60 -3.26 -17.47
N ILE A 143 -12.61 -3.00 -18.78
CA ILE A 143 -13.86 -3.05 -19.58
C ILE A 143 -14.46 -4.47 -19.58
N PRO A 144 -13.69 -5.54 -19.87
CA PRO A 144 -14.20 -6.89 -19.74
C PRO A 144 -14.68 -7.25 -18.34
N LEU A 145 -13.94 -6.83 -17.28
CA LEU A 145 -14.33 -7.06 -15.89
C LEU A 145 -15.61 -6.32 -15.52
N TYR A 146 -15.77 -5.08 -15.97
CA TYR A 146 -16.99 -4.33 -15.76
C TYR A 146 -18.21 -5.05 -16.35
N SER A 147 -18.10 -5.51 -17.60
CA SER A 147 -19.16 -6.29 -18.26
C SER A 147 -19.48 -7.59 -17.51
N LEU A 148 -18.44 -8.29 -17.04
CA LEU A 148 -18.59 -9.52 -16.27
C LEU A 148 -19.29 -9.27 -14.93
N TYR A 149 -18.86 -8.25 -14.17
CA TYR A 149 -19.45 -7.90 -12.88
C TYR A 149 -20.88 -7.36 -13.03
N ASN A 150 -21.16 -6.65 -14.12
CA ASN A 150 -22.53 -6.29 -14.46
C ASN A 150 -23.42 -7.52 -14.68
N THR A 151 -22.94 -8.52 -15.43
CA THR A 151 -23.67 -9.76 -15.66
C THR A 151 -23.92 -10.53 -14.36
N PHE A 152 -22.99 -10.47 -13.41
CA PHE A 152 -23.14 -11.11 -12.10
C PHE A 152 -24.02 -10.30 -11.12
N GLY A 153 -24.40 -9.07 -11.45
CA GLY A 153 -25.10 -8.17 -10.55
C GLY A 153 -24.22 -7.69 -9.39
N TRP A 154 -22.90 -7.63 -9.60
CA TRP A 154 -21.94 -7.19 -8.57
C TRP A 154 -21.67 -5.70 -8.60
N LEU A 155 -21.99 -5.02 -9.70
CA LEU A 155 -21.87 -3.56 -9.74
C LEU A 155 -22.74 -2.94 -8.65
N ASN A 156 -22.33 -1.78 -8.21
CA ASN A 156 -22.97 -1.05 -7.12
C ASN A 156 -22.93 -1.77 -5.76
N THR A 157 -21.95 -2.65 -5.56
CA THR A 157 -21.70 -3.39 -4.31
C THR A 157 -20.21 -3.45 -3.99
N LEU A 158 -19.85 -3.92 -2.78
CA LEU A 158 -18.45 -4.17 -2.39
C LEU A 158 -17.89 -5.50 -2.93
N LEU A 159 -18.68 -6.30 -3.65
CA LEU A 159 -18.26 -7.62 -4.14
C LEU A 159 -17.07 -7.53 -5.10
N PRO A 160 -16.98 -6.59 -6.05
CA PRO A 160 -15.81 -6.43 -6.91
C PRO A 160 -14.51 -6.14 -6.16
N LEU A 161 -14.61 -5.51 -4.98
CA LEU A 161 -13.45 -5.17 -4.15
C LEU A 161 -13.00 -6.32 -3.23
N THR A 162 -13.81 -7.38 -3.12
CA THR A 162 -13.59 -8.48 -2.15
C THR A 162 -13.44 -9.84 -2.83
N ILE A 163 -14.47 -10.30 -3.54
CA ILE A 163 -14.54 -11.69 -4.05
C ILE A 163 -13.37 -12.07 -4.98
N PRO A 164 -12.95 -11.25 -5.95
CA PRO A 164 -11.83 -11.60 -6.82
C PRO A 164 -10.53 -11.85 -6.05
N ASN A 165 -10.36 -11.22 -4.90
CA ASN A 165 -9.16 -11.32 -4.07
C ASN A 165 -9.00 -12.68 -3.37
N ILE A 166 -10.06 -13.50 -3.29
CA ILE A 166 -9.99 -14.88 -2.80
C ILE A 166 -9.08 -15.75 -3.67
N THR A 167 -8.81 -15.37 -4.91
CA THR A 167 -7.94 -16.10 -5.83
C THR A 167 -6.45 -15.71 -5.72
N GLY A 168 -6.04 -15.11 -4.62
CA GLY A 168 -4.64 -14.76 -4.33
C GLY A 168 -4.33 -13.27 -4.42
N GLY A 169 -5.32 -12.42 -4.67
CA GLY A 169 -5.16 -10.96 -4.72
C GLY A 169 -4.22 -10.44 -5.82
N GLY A 170 -3.78 -11.33 -6.71
CA GLY A 170 -2.89 -11.01 -7.83
C GLY A 170 -1.68 -11.95 -7.94
N ALA A 171 -1.21 -12.14 -9.17
CA ALA A 171 -0.12 -13.07 -9.47
C ALA A 171 1.20 -12.71 -8.76
N ILE A 172 1.42 -11.44 -8.41
CA ILE A 172 2.62 -10.98 -7.70
C ILE A 172 2.74 -11.61 -6.32
N TYR A 173 1.65 -11.68 -5.55
CA TYR A 173 1.67 -12.27 -4.21
C TYR A 173 1.92 -13.77 -4.24
N ILE A 174 1.32 -14.46 -5.21
CA ILE A 174 1.56 -15.90 -5.44
C ILE A 174 3.02 -16.14 -5.84
N PHE A 175 3.56 -15.30 -6.73
CA PHE A 175 4.96 -15.39 -7.17
C PHE A 175 5.93 -15.20 -5.99
N LEU A 176 5.74 -14.16 -5.19
CA LEU A 176 6.59 -13.87 -4.03
C LEU A 176 6.51 -14.97 -2.97
N ALA A 177 5.29 -15.44 -2.65
CA ALA A 177 5.08 -16.51 -1.70
C ALA A 177 5.70 -17.83 -2.19
N ARG A 178 5.59 -18.14 -3.49
CA ARG A 178 6.25 -19.32 -4.08
C ARG A 178 7.78 -19.21 -4.01
N SER A 179 8.32 -18.06 -4.37
CA SER A 179 9.78 -17.83 -4.32
C SER A 179 10.32 -17.98 -2.90
N PHE A 180 9.60 -17.45 -1.92
CA PHE A 180 9.92 -17.60 -0.51
C PHE A 180 9.88 -19.08 -0.08
N LEU A 181 8.79 -19.79 -0.38
CA LEU A 181 8.66 -21.22 -0.06
C LEU A 181 9.76 -22.06 -0.71
N GLN A 182 10.22 -21.71 -1.92
CA GLN A 182 11.30 -22.42 -2.61
C GLN A 182 12.68 -22.18 -1.96
N SER A 183 12.86 -21.06 -1.26
CA SER A 183 14.12 -20.77 -0.53
C SER A 183 14.26 -21.56 0.77
N LEU A 184 13.16 -22.13 1.30
CA LEU A 184 13.19 -22.94 2.51
C LEU A 184 13.75 -24.35 2.23
N PRO A 185 14.48 -24.97 3.19
CA PRO A 185 14.99 -26.33 3.05
C PRO A 185 13.90 -27.34 2.71
N LYS A 186 14.17 -28.23 1.77
CA LYS A 186 13.21 -29.26 1.35
C LYS A 186 13.09 -30.37 2.39
N ASP A 187 14.12 -30.56 3.20
CA ASP A 187 14.21 -31.66 4.17
C ASP A 187 13.05 -31.61 5.19
N ILE A 188 12.58 -30.40 5.55
CA ILE A 188 11.42 -30.23 6.43
C ILE A 188 10.15 -30.81 5.80
N ASP A 189 9.96 -30.58 4.52
CA ASP A 189 8.79 -31.07 3.76
C ASP A 189 8.89 -32.60 3.51
N ASP A 190 10.10 -33.09 3.29
CA ASP A 190 10.35 -34.51 3.05
C ASP A 190 10.25 -35.33 4.34
N ALA A 191 10.71 -34.84 5.48
CA ALA A 191 10.46 -35.45 6.78
C ALA A 191 8.97 -35.58 7.08
N ALA A 192 8.21 -34.53 6.86
CA ALA A 192 6.75 -34.57 7.05
C ALA A 192 6.01 -35.55 6.12
N LYS A 193 6.54 -35.79 4.90
CA LYS A 193 6.00 -36.84 4.02
C LYS A 193 6.29 -38.24 4.57
N ILE A 194 7.48 -38.48 5.14
CA ILE A 194 7.83 -39.75 5.77
C ILE A 194 6.89 -40.01 6.95
N ASP A 195 6.55 -38.96 7.71
CA ASP A 195 5.57 -39.03 8.82
C ASP A 195 4.11 -39.19 8.33
N GLY A 196 3.87 -39.36 7.02
CA GLY A 196 2.55 -39.56 6.44
C GLY A 196 1.69 -38.30 6.33
N ALA A 197 2.27 -37.07 6.47
CA ALA A 197 1.51 -35.85 6.34
C ALA A 197 1.11 -35.58 4.89
N GLY A 198 -0.20 -35.54 4.62
CA GLY A 198 -0.76 -35.16 3.31
C GLY A 198 -0.49 -33.69 2.98
N PRO A 199 -0.72 -33.25 1.70
CA PRO A 199 -0.41 -31.90 1.23
C PRO A 199 -1.07 -30.79 2.06
N LEU A 200 -2.35 -30.93 2.42
CA LEU A 200 -3.07 -29.95 3.23
C LEU A 200 -2.49 -29.85 4.64
N ARG A 201 -2.19 -30.99 5.28
CA ARG A 201 -1.57 -30.99 6.62
C ARG A 201 -0.21 -30.31 6.58
N ARG A 202 0.61 -30.57 5.57
CA ARG A 202 1.91 -29.91 5.37
C ARG A 202 1.75 -28.42 5.13
N TYR A 203 0.73 -27.99 4.39
CA TYR A 203 0.46 -26.56 4.20
C TYR A 203 0.12 -25.88 5.54
N PHE A 204 -0.90 -26.37 6.25
CA PHE A 204 -1.39 -25.68 7.44
C PHE A 204 -0.42 -25.70 8.62
N PHE A 205 0.28 -26.82 8.82
CA PHE A 205 1.16 -27.00 10.00
C PHE A 205 2.63 -26.67 9.76
N ILE A 206 3.07 -26.60 8.50
CA ILE A 206 4.47 -26.34 8.17
C ILE A 206 4.57 -25.13 7.23
N GLY A 207 3.94 -25.17 6.06
CA GLY A 207 4.04 -24.14 5.05
C GLY A 207 3.56 -22.79 5.51
N LEU A 208 2.33 -22.73 6.03
CA LEU A 208 1.71 -21.49 6.48
C LEU A 208 2.47 -20.82 7.66
N PRO A 209 2.87 -21.55 8.74
CA PRO A 209 3.67 -20.96 9.80
C PRO A 209 5.03 -20.45 9.35
N LEU A 210 5.70 -21.15 8.45
CA LEU A 210 6.96 -20.71 7.88
C LEU A 210 6.83 -19.50 6.95
N CYS A 211 5.66 -19.30 6.35
CA CYS A 211 5.37 -18.15 5.49
C CYS A 211 5.09 -16.85 6.25
N LYS A 212 5.16 -16.79 7.58
CA LYS A 212 4.88 -15.58 8.36
C LYS A 212 5.52 -14.30 7.80
N PRO A 213 6.82 -14.26 7.42
CA PRO A 213 7.42 -13.04 6.90
C PRO A 213 6.77 -12.55 5.61
N ILE A 214 6.45 -13.46 4.68
CA ILE A 214 5.81 -13.11 3.42
C ILE A 214 4.33 -12.77 3.61
N ILE A 215 3.65 -13.41 4.56
CA ILE A 215 2.27 -13.08 4.94
C ILE A 215 2.20 -11.64 5.45
N VAL A 216 3.09 -11.24 6.36
CA VAL A 216 3.15 -9.86 6.86
C VAL A 216 3.40 -8.87 5.72
N TYR A 217 4.31 -9.18 4.81
CA TYR A 217 4.56 -8.36 3.63
C TYR A 217 3.28 -8.19 2.78
N ILE A 218 2.57 -9.29 2.49
CA ILE A 218 1.32 -9.26 1.74
C ILE A 218 0.27 -8.43 2.49
N MET A 219 0.12 -8.63 3.79
CA MET A 219 -0.86 -7.88 4.62
C MET A 219 -0.60 -6.38 4.60
N VAL A 220 0.66 -5.93 4.72
CA VAL A 220 1.01 -4.51 4.65
C VAL A 220 0.63 -3.93 3.27
N ASN A 221 0.97 -4.63 2.18
CA ASN A 221 0.61 -4.17 0.84
C ASN A 221 -0.90 -4.15 0.61
N VAL A 222 -1.62 -5.18 1.05
CA VAL A 222 -3.09 -5.26 0.96
C VAL A 222 -3.75 -4.14 1.76
N PHE A 223 -3.28 -3.88 2.98
CA PHE A 223 -3.79 -2.78 3.79
C PHE A 223 -3.60 -1.45 3.07
N THR A 224 -2.37 -1.13 2.66
CA THR A 224 -2.05 0.14 2.02
C THR A 224 -2.83 0.35 0.73
N SER A 225 -2.95 -0.69 -0.11
CA SER A 225 -3.67 -0.58 -1.38
C SER A 225 -5.18 -0.41 -1.20
N ASN A 226 -5.79 -1.06 -0.21
CA ASN A 226 -7.23 -0.93 0.04
C ASN A 226 -7.59 0.33 0.84
N TRP A 227 -6.71 0.80 1.74
CA TRP A 227 -6.94 2.01 2.52
C TRP A 227 -7.09 3.24 1.64
N GLY A 228 -6.21 3.40 0.63
CA GLY A 228 -6.22 4.54 -0.30
C GLY A 228 -6.98 4.32 -1.60
N ASP A 229 -7.74 3.21 -1.73
CA ASP A 229 -8.43 2.90 -2.98
C ASP A 229 -9.71 3.74 -3.15
N TYR A 230 -9.60 4.81 -3.92
CA TYR A 230 -10.74 5.58 -4.42
C TYR A 230 -11.16 5.16 -5.84
N TYR A 231 -10.24 4.54 -6.58
CA TYR A 231 -10.42 4.25 -8.00
C TYR A 231 -11.31 3.02 -8.24
N GLY A 232 -11.13 1.97 -7.45
CA GLY A 232 -11.99 0.78 -7.50
C GLY A 232 -13.46 1.14 -7.29
N PRO A 233 -13.83 1.81 -6.18
CA PRO A 233 -15.19 2.30 -5.97
C PRO A 233 -15.72 3.19 -7.09
N LEU A 234 -14.89 4.09 -7.63
CA LEU A 234 -15.26 4.97 -8.74
C LEU A 234 -15.70 4.18 -9.98
N ILE A 235 -15.04 3.06 -10.29
CA ILE A 235 -15.34 2.27 -11.50
C ILE A 235 -16.55 1.36 -11.31
N TRP A 236 -16.71 0.78 -10.12
CA TRP A 236 -17.77 -0.21 -9.88
C TRP A 236 -19.11 0.41 -9.45
N ARG A 237 -19.13 1.73 -9.28
CA ARG A 237 -20.33 2.48 -8.96
C ARG A 237 -21.22 2.65 -10.18
N LEU A 238 -22.54 2.47 -10.01
CA LEU A 238 -23.56 2.77 -11.00
C LEU A 238 -24.33 4.07 -10.65
N ASP A 239 -24.65 4.22 -9.36
CA ASP A 239 -25.46 5.31 -8.84
C ASP A 239 -25.10 5.64 -7.39
N ASP A 240 -25.86 6.53 -6.77
CA ASP A 240 -25.61 7.00 -5.41
C ASP A 240 -25.94 6.00 -4.31
N SER A 241 -26.46 4.82 -4.62
CA SER A 241 -26.68 3.74 -3.65
C SER A 241 -25.44 2.87 -3.41
N PHE A 242 -24.32 3.15 -4.11
CA PHE A 242 -23.06 2.45 -3.90
C PHE A 242 -22.58 2.64 -2.44
N PRO A 243 -22.15 1.57 -1.75
CA PRO A 243 -21.58 1.68 -0.42
C PRO A 243 -20.16 2.27 -0.49
N ASP A 244 -20.09 3.60 -0.42
CA ASP A 244 -18.83 4.34 -0.56
C ASP A 244 -17.76 3.82 0.39
N THR A 245 -16.50 3.84 -0.07
CA THR A 245 -15.32 3.66 0.78
C THR A 245 -14.80 5.01 1.25
N PHE A 246 -14.02 5.02 2.34
CA PHE A 246 -13.55 6.26 2.94
C PHE A 246 -12.68 7.08 1.97
N ALA A 247 -11.75 6.43 1.27
CA ALA A 247 -10.92 7.08 0.26
C ALA A 247 -11.76 7.68 -0.89
N TYR A 248 -12.82 6.99 -1.32
CA TYR A 248 -13.73 7.51 -2.34
C TYR A 248 -14.57 8.68 -1.82
N ALA A 249 -15.12 8.58 -0.62
CA ALA A 249 -15.89 9.66 -0.01
C ALA A 249 -15.05 10.95 0.14
N VAL A 250 -13.81 10.82 0.58
CA VAL A 250 -12.87 11.94 0.65
C VAL A 250 -12.57 12.48 -0.74
N PHE A 251 -12.21 11.63 -1.71
CA PHE A 251 -11.94 12.05 -3.09
C PHE A 251 -13.14 12.77 -3.70
N TYR A 252 -14.35 12.21 -3.56
CA TYR A 252 -15.57 12.78 -4.11
C TYR A 252 -15.88 14.14 -3.48
N SER A 253 -15.69 14.29 -2.17
CA SER A 253 -15.91 15.57 -1.48
C SER A 253 -15.06 16.73 -2.03
N PHE A 254 -13.87 16.45 -2.58
CA PHE A 254 -13.01 17.46 -3.23
C PHE A 254 -13.34 17.69 -4.69
N THR A 255 -13.97 16.75 -5.38
CA THR A 255 -14.24 16.80 -6.82
C THR A 255 -15.67 17.25 -7.14
N ASP A 256 -16.62 17.07 -6.22
CA ASP A 256 -18.00 17.49 -6.41
C ASP A 256 -18.14 19.02 -6.32
N GLN A 257 -18.48 19.63 -7.44
CA GLN A 257 -18.70 21.07 -7.56
C GLN A 257 -19.97 21.58 -6.83
N ASN A 258 -20.90 20.67 -6.49
CA ASN A 258 -22.12 21.01 -5.78
C ASN A 258 -21.91 21.11 -4.26
N VAL A 259 -20.82 20.59 -3.75
CA VAL A 259 -20.48 20.69 -2.33
C VAL A 259 -19.85 22.06 -2.08
N GLY A 260 -20.54 22.91 -1.32
CA GLY A 260 -20.13 24.28 -1.03
C GLY A 260 -18.76 24.38 -0.39
N SER A 261 -18.13 25.54 -0.48
CA SER A 261 -16.85 25.84 0.17
C SER A 261 -16.93 25.78 1.70
N ASP A 262 -18.13 25.80 2.26
CA ASP A 262 -18.41 25.90 3.71
C ASP A 262 -17.89 24.71 4.52
N THR A 263 -17.57 23.59 3.87
CA THR A 263 -17.09 22.35 4.50
C THR A 263 -15.62 22.05 4.17
N LEU A 264 -14.88 23.01 3.64
CA LEU A 264 -13.51 22.76 3.17
C LEU A 264 -12.57 22.34 4.31
N ASN A 265 -12.75 22.90 5.50
CA ASN A 265 -12.03 22.52 6.73
C ASN A 265 -12.30 21.06 7.11
N ILE A 266 -13.55 20.60 7.02
CA ILE A 266 -13.93 19.19 7.32
C ILE A 266 -13.33 18.25 6.29
N ARG A 267 -13.34 18.62 5.00
CA ARG A 267 -12.72 17.82 3.93
C ARG A 267 -11.19 17.70 4.14
N MET A 268 -10.52 18.80 4.53
CA MET A 268 -9.11 18.76 4.88
C MET A 268 -8.87 17.84 6.08
N ALA A 269 -9.73 17.87 7.11
CA ALA A 269 -9.63 16.96 8.25
C ALA A 269 -9.85 15.48 7.84
N ALA A 270 -10.83 15.20 6.96
CA ALA A 270 -11.03 13.87 6.40
C ALA A 270 -9.82 13.39 5.57
N GLY A 271 -9.21 14.28 4.78
CA GLY A 271 -7.98 14.01 4.04
C GLY A 271 -6.80 13.66 4.96
N VAL A 272 -6.66 14.35 6.08
CA VAL A 272 -5.63 14.03 7.10
C VAL A 272 -5.89 12.67 7.74
N LEU A 273 -7.15 12.33 8.06
CA LEU A 273 -7.49 11.00 8.61
C LEU A 273 -7.23 9.86 7.62
N MET A 274 -7.28 10.15 6.31
CA MET A 274 -6.99 9.17 5.26
C MET A 274 -5.49 8.98 5.03
N SER A 275 -4.64 10.00 5.25
CA SER A 275 -3.19 9.99 4.97
C SER A 275 -2.38 9.24 6.03
#